data_027aa016ad3414bad2df725a7cff1ca5
#
_entry.id   027aa016ad3414bad2df725a7cff1ca5
#
_cell.length_a   1.000
_cell.length_b   1.000
_cell.length_c   1.000
_cell.angle_alpha   90.00
_cell.angle_beta   90.00
_cell.angle_gamma   90.00
#
_symmetry.space_group_name_H-M   'P 1'
#
loop_
_entity.id
_entity.type
_entity.pdbx_description
1 polymer ?
#
loop_
_entity_poly.entity_id
_entity_poly.type
_entity_poly.pdbx_seq_one_letter_code
_entity_poly.pdbx_strand_id
1 'polypeptide(L)'
;MLDKTAESVERRFSPPPSSYFLFGPRGTGKTTLLQTLYPESLRIDLLDPEVARELAGFPERLEDIVTAVDPGSTVVIDEVQRAPDVLTVVHKLIEDSGYRFVLTGSSARKLRRGGQDLLGGRAVNRALHPFTACELDARFNLDRAISMGTIPLIWTASDPIDVLRSYAALYVREEVNQEGLVRNVGGFSRFLEAVSFSHGAQLNVSSVARESAVERKTVVSFIEILHDLLLSF
;
A
#
# COMPACT_ATOMS: atom_id res chain seq x y z
N MET A 1 8.70 -4.65 22.01
CA MET A 1 8.31 -6.07 21.91
C MET A 1 6.80 -6.08 21.69
N LEU A 2 6.33 -6.25 20.45
CA LEU A 2 4.90 -6.29 20.16
C LEU A 2 4.34 -7.58 20.75
N ASP A 3 3.32 -7.46 21.58
CA ASP A 3 2.62 -8.57 22.19
C ASP A 3 1.98 -9.43 21.07
N LYS A 4 2.55 -10.62 20.82
CA LYS A 4 2.09 -11.57 19.80
C LYS A 4 0.76 -12.27 20.15
N THR A 5 0.11 -11.90 21.25
CA THR A 5 -1.13 -12.50 21.74
C THR A 5 -2.39 -11.71 21.39
N ALA A 6 -2.29 -10.60 20.64
CA ALA A 6 -3.47 -9.98 20.07
C ALA A 6 -4.08 -10.94 19.06
N GLU A 7 -5.27 -11.50 19.38
CA GLU A 7 -6.04 -12.35 18.48
C GLU A 7 -6.08 -11.72 17.07
N SER A 8 -5.48 -12.41 16.10
CA SER A 8 -5.41 -11.92 14.73
C SER A 8 -6.82 -11.79 14.16
N VAL A 9 -7.13 -10.62 13.58
CA VAL A 9 -8.39 -10.44 12.85
C VAL A 9 -8.27 -11.15 11.53
N GLU A 10 -9.15 -12.12 11.28
CA GLU A 10 -9.20 -12.80 9.99
C GLU A 10 -9.66 -11.85 8.90
N ARG A 11 -8.88 -11.76 7.82
CA ARG A 11 -9.15 -10.87 6.69
C ARG A 11 -10.08 -11.55 5.67
N ARG A 12 -11.12 -10.84 5.27
CA ARG A 12 -12.00 -11.27 4.18
C ARG A 12 -11.36 -11.00 2.82
N PHE A 13 -10.27 -11.70 2.55
CA PHE A 13 -9.53 -11.60 1.30
C PHE A 13 -9.42 -12.96 0.63
N SER A 14 -9.89 -13.04 -0.62
CA SER A 14 -9.76 -14.22 -1.47
C SER A 14 -8.67 -13.99 -2.50
N PRO A 15 -7.53 -14.68 -2.40
CA PRO A 15 -6.46 -14.53 -3.37
C PRO A 15 -6.89 -15.05 -4.73
N PRO A 16 -6.62 -14.33 -5.84
CA PRO A 16 -6.87 -14.84 -7.17
C PRO A 16 -5.94 -16.02 -7.50
N PRO A 17 -6.30 -16.92 -8.43
CA PRO A 17 -5.45 -18.04 -8.81
C PRO A 17 -4.21 -17.61 -9.61
N SER A 18 -4.25 -16.47 -10.30
CA SER A 18 -3.14 -15.88 -11.07
C SER A 18 -2.22 -15.03 -10.21
N SER A 19 -1.10 -14.58 -10.79
CA SER A 19 -0.29 -13.52 -10.20
C SER A 19 -1.11 -12.26 -9.95
N TYR A 20 -0.79 -11.51 -8.89
CA TYR A 20 -1.53 -10.30 -8.55
C TYR A 20 -0.69 -9.28 -7.80
N PHE A 21 -1.09 -8.01 -7.96
CA PHE A 21 -0.67 -6.92 -7.10
C PHE A 21 -1.63 -6.80 -5.92
N LEU A 22 -1.09 -6.62 -4.73
CA LEU A 22 -1.83 -6.31 -3.51
C LEU A 22 -1.47 -4.90 -3.05
N PHE A 23 -2.26 -3.92 -3.44
CA PHE A 23 -2.09 -2.55 -3.01
C PHE A 23 -2.89 -2.28 -1.72
N GLY A 24 -2.50 -1.26 -0.99
CA GLY A 24 -3.22 -0.82 0.20
C GLY A 24 -2.40 0.15 1.03
N PRO A 25 -3.05 1.02 1.81
CA PRO A 25 -2.35 1.94 2.69
C PRO A 25 -1.38 1.21 3.61
N ARG A 26 -0.34 1.91 4.06
CA ARG A 26 0.58 1.37 5.05
C ARG A 26 -0.18 1.02 6.33
N GLY A 27 0.22 -0.05 7.00
CA GLY A 27 -0.43 -0.48 8.24
C GLY A 27 -1.73 -1.27 8.06
N THR A 28 -2.16 -1.57 6.82
CA THR A 28 -3.33 -2.43 6.55
C THR A 28 -3.07 -3.91 6.72
N GLY A 29 -1.81 -4.31 7.00
CA GLY A 29 -1.46 -5.71 7.27
C GLY A 29 -1.20 -6.56 6.03
N LYS A 30 -0.79 -5.97 4.90
CA LYS A 30 -0.46 -6.72 3.66
C LYS A 30 0.53 -7.84 3.92
N THR A 31 1.69 -7.52 4.49
CA THR A 31 2.74 -8.50 4.78
C THR A 31 2.25 -9.61 5.72
N THR A 32 1.51 -9.25 6.78
CA THR A 32 0.93 -10.23 7.72
C THR A 32 -0.06 -11.16 7.02
N LEU A 33 -0.95 -10.61 6.18
CA LEU A 33 -1.89 -11.41 5.39
C LEU A 33 -1.17 -12.40 4.50
N LEU A 34 -0.13 -11.95 3.79
CA LEU A 34 0.63 -12.81 2.88
C LEU A 34 1.45 -13.85 3.62
N GLN A 35 1.93 -13.57 4.83
CA GLN A 35 2.56 -14.57 5.70
C GLN A 35 1.61 -15.69 6.08
N THR A 36 0.35 -15.36 6.31
CA THR A 36 -0.69 -16.34 6.64
C THR A 36 -1.12 -17.15 5.42
N LEU A 37 -1.30 -16.48 4.26
CA LEU A 37 -1.77 -17.14 3.03
C LEU A 37 -0.70 -18.00 2.35
N TYR A 38 0.57 -17.60 2.46
CA TYR A 38 1.69 -18.23 1.75
C TYR A 38 2.88 -18.46 2.71
N PRO A 39 2.75 -19.30 3.74
CA PRO A 39 3.79 -19.49 4.74
C PRO A 39 5.11 -20.02 4.16
N GLU A 40 5.04 -20.87 3.13
CA GLU A 40 6.19 -21.52 2.49
C GLU A 40 6.70 -20.78 1.23
N SER A 41 6.16 -19.59 0.93
CA SER A 41 6.57 -18.86 -0.26
C SER A 41 7.99 -18.28 -0.15
N LEU A 42 8.71 -18.24 -1.25
CA LEU A 42 9.91 -17.40 -1.35
C LEU A 42 9.50 -15.93 -1.16
N ARG A 43 10.19 -15.23 -0.26
CA ARG A 43 9.91 -13.83 0.04
C ARG A 43 11.12 -12.96 -0.26
N ILE A 44 10.86 -11.88 -0.98
CA ILE A 44 11.84 -10.85 -1.32
C ILE A 44 11.31 -9.55 -0.73
N ASP A 45 11.96 -9.08 0.34
CA ASP A 45 11.57 -7.86 1.05
C ASP A 45 12.41 -6.68 0.55
N LEU A 46 11.80 -5.82 -0.25
CA LEU A 46 12.44 -4.61 -0.75
C LEU A 46 12.42 -3.45 0.26
N LEU A 47 11.89 -3.66 1.49
CA LEU A 47 12.15 -2.73 2.59
C LEU A 47 13.59 -2.85 3.08
N ASP A 48 14.24 -4.01 2.88
CA ASP A 48 15.67 -4.16 3.10
C ASP A 48 16.44 -3.28 2.08
N PRO A 49 17.22 -2.29 2.55
CA PRO A 49 17.92 -1.37 1.66
C PRO A 49 19.01 -2.03 0.81
N GLU A 50 19.56 -3.17 1.24
CA GLU A 50 20.58 -3.90 0.51
C GLU A 50 19.96 -4.65 -0.66
N VAL A 51 18.91 -5.42 -0.40
CA VAL A 51 18.12 -6.13 -1.41
C VAL A 51 17.53 -5.16 -2.43
N ALA A 52 16.95 -4.05 -1.96
CA ALA A 52 16.36 -3.04 -2.84
C ALA A 52 17.40 -2.40 -3.77
N ARG A 53 18.61 -2.06 -3.26
CA ARG A 53 19.68 -1.49 -4.09
C ARG A 53 20.22 -2.49 -5.09
N GLU A 54 20.38 -3.74 -4.67
CA GLU A 54 20.86 -4.80 -5.55
C GLU A 54 19.89 -5.01 -6.72
N LEU A 55 18.61 -5.22 -6.45
CA LEU A 55 17.61 -5.48 -7.49
C LEU A 55 17.24 -4.23 -8.31
N ALA A 56 17.43 -3.03 -7.77
CA ALA A 56 17.28 -1.81 -8.55
C ALA A 56 18.46 -1.60 -9.53
N GLY A 57 19.67 -2.04 -9.15
CA GLY A 57 20.84 -1.95 -10.02
C GLY A 57 20.97 -3.12 -11.01
N PHE A 58 20.51 -4.29 -10.63
CA PHE A 58 20.66 -5.55 -11.38
C PHE A 58 19.36 -6.36 -11.30
N PRO A 59 18.27 -5.93 -11.98
CA PRO A 59 16.96 -6.61 -11.90
C PRO A 59 17.01 -8.08 -12.32
N GLU A 60 17.93 -8.44 -13.22
CA GLU A 60 18.16 -9.81 -13.72
C GLU A 60 18.53 -10.80 -12.60
N ARG A 61 19.13 -10.36 -11.50
CA ARG A 61 19.43 -11.21 -10.34
C ARG A 61 18.19 -11.81 -9.68
N LEU A 62 17.02 -11.21 -9.91
CA LEU A 62 15.76 -11.79 -9.47
C LEU A 62 15.56 -13.20 -10.05
N GLU A 63 16.03 -13.46 -11.28
CA GLU A 63 15.93 -14.78 -11.91
C GLU A 63 16.73 -15.84 -11.12
N ASP A 64 17.95 -15.49 -10.70
CA ASP A 64 18.80 -16.39 -9.91
C ASP A 64 18.17 -16.71 -8.54
N ILE A 65 17.57 -15.71 -7.91
CA ILE A 65 16.90 -15.87 -6.61
C ILE A 65 15.65 -16.77 -6.74
N VAL A 66 14.86 -16.55 -7.79
CA VAL A 66 13.59 -17.28 -8.00
C VAL A 66 13.84 -18.74 -8.43
N THR A 67 14.92 -19.01 -9.17
CA THR A 67 15.27 -20.37 -9.56
C THR A 67 15.70 -21.27 -8.39
N ALA A 68 15.88 -20.72 -7.19
CA ALA A 68 16.09 -21.51 -5.97
C ALA A 68 14.85 -22.28 -5.49
N VAL A 69 13.67 -21.98 -6.03
CA VAL A 69 12.42 -22.69 -5.74
C VAL A 69 11.85 -23.33 -7.01
N ASP A 70 11.02 -24.36 -6.83
CA ASP A 70 10.46 -25.11 -7.96
C ASP A 70 9.57 -24.24 -8.86
N PRO A 71 9.55 -24.46 -10.17
CA PRO A 71 8.62 -23.84 -11.10
C PRO A 71 7.16 -24.02 -10.64
N GLY A 72 6.36 -22.98 -10.78
CA GLY A 72 4.97 -22.96 -10.30
C GLY A 72 4.81 -22.56 -8.83
N SER A 73 5.91 -22.40 -8.08
CA SER A 73 5.87 -21.85 -6.72
C SER A 73 5.35 -20.42 -6.67
N THR A 74 4.81 -20.06 -5.50
CA THR A 74 4.44 -18.65 -5.23
C THR A 74 5.64 -17.88 -4.71
N VAL A 75 5.93 -16.76 -5.35
CA VAL A 75 6.97 -15.80 -4.96
C VAL A 75 6.31 -14.51 -4.51
N VAL A 76 6.64 -14.04 -3.31
CA VAL A 76 6.14 -12.77 -2.76
C VAL A 76 7.25 -11.72 -2.84
N ILE A 77 6.98 -10.59 -3.50
CA ILE A 77 7.87 -9.43 -3.52
C ILE A 77 7.17 -8.28 -2.80
N ASP A 78 7.71 -7.87 -1.65
CA ASP A 78 7.13 -6.80 -0.83
C ASP A 78 7.72 -5.44 -1.21
N GLU A 79 6.86 -4.40 -1.34
CA GLU A 79 7.18 -3.01 -1.70
C GLU A 79 7.89 -2.87 -3.07
N VAL A 80 7.32 -3.53 -4.10
CA VAL A 80 7.91 -3.65 -5.46
C VAL A 80 8.22 -2.30 -6.12
N GLN A 81 7.59 -1.20 -5.70
CA GLN A 81 7.88 0.14 -6.22
C GLN A 81 9.29 0.66 -5.85
N ARG A 82 10.04 -0.04 -4.98
CA ARG A 82 11.42 0.30 -4.65
C ARG A 82 12.44 -0.18 -5.70
N ALA A 83 12.09 -1.21 -6.46
CA ALA A 83 12.88 -1.72 -7.58
C ALA A 83 11.93 -2.05 -8.76
N PRO A 84 11.30 -1.06 -9.41
CA PRO A 84 10.23 -1.28 -10.37
C PRO A 84 10.69 -2.07 -11.61
N ASP A 85 11.97 -2.01 -11.97
CA ASP A 85 12.52 -2.68 -13.16
C ASP A 85 12.51 -4.22 -13.03
N VAL A 86 12.38 -4.76 -11.80
CA VAL A 86 12.17 -6.21 -11.60
C VAL A 86 10.88 -6.71 -12.26
N LEU A 87 9.90 -5.85 -12.55
CA LEU A 87 8.66 -6.24 -13.21
C LEU A 87 8.90 -6.82 -14.61
N THR A 88 9.94 -6.40 -15.30
CA THR A 88 10.31 -6.97 -16.59
C THR A 88 10.76 -8.44 -16.43
N VAL A 89 11.52 -8.73 -15.40
CA VAL A 89 11.97 -10.09 -15.07
C VAL A 89 10.80 -10.94 -14.58
N VAL A 90 9.96 -10.39 -13.71
CA VAL A 90 8.71 -11.03 -13.24
C VAL A 90 7.83 -11.45 -14.42
N HIS A 91 7.66 -10.55 -15.41
CA HIS A 91 6.91 -10.84 -16.63
C HIS A 91 7.46 -12.07 -17.35
N LYS A 92 8.77 -12.12 -17.60
CA LYS A 92 9.47 -13.24 -18.22
C LYS A 92 9.23 -14.53 -17.43
N LEU A 93 9.43 -14.50 -16.11
CA LEU A 93 9.30 -15.68 -15.25
C LEU A 93 7.86 -16.23 -15.17
N ILE A 94 6.84 -15.37 -15.29
CA ILE A 94 5.45 -15.81 -15.40
C ILE A 94 5.22 -16.57 -16.72
N GLU A 95 5.75 -16.07 -17.84
CA GLU A 95 5.52 -16.65 -19.16
C GLU A 95 6.33 -17.92 -19.38
N ASP A 96 7.64 -17.87 -19.08
CA ASP A 96 8.56 -18.95 -19.43
C ASP A 96 8.55 -20.11 -18.44
N SER A 97 8.29 -19.83 -17.17
CA SER A 97 8.50 -20.80 -16.08
C SER A 97 7.27 -21.04 -15.19
N GLY A 98 6.17 -20.33 -15.44
CA GLY A 98 4.90 -20.53 -14.75
C GLY A 98 4.90 -20.14 -13.27
N TYR A 99 5.88 -19.38 -12.79
CA TYR A 99 5.87 -18.87 -11.42
C TYR A 99 4.66 -17.96 -11.16
N ARG A 100 4.15 -18.01 -9.96
CA ARG A 100 3.09 -17.15 -9.49
C ARG A 100 3.65 -16.05 -8.60
N PHE A 101 3.44 -14.80 -8.96
CA PHE A 101 3.92 -13.67 -8.19
C PHE A 101 2.81 -12.97 -7.41
N VAL A 102 3.12 -12.62 -6.17
CA VAL A 102 2.33 -11.72 -5.34
C VAL A 102 3.19 -10.51 -5.03
N LEU A 103 2.79 -9.37 -5.58
CA LEU A 103 3.56 -8.13 -5.55
C LEU A 103 2.85 -7.13 -4.66
N THR A 104 3.50 -6.61 -3.63
CA THR A 104 2.86 -5.61 -2.79
C THR A 104 3.39 -4.21 -3.04
N GLY A 105 2.60 -3.22 -2.68
CA GLY A 105 2.99 -1.82 -2.69
C GLY A 105 1.96 -0.94 -1.98
N SER A 106 2.37 0.28 -1.64
CA SER A 106 1.46 1.29 -1.09
C SER A 106 0.51 1.83 -2.17
N SER A 107 0.99 1.92 -3.43
CA SER A 107 0.25 2.53 -4.53
C SER A 107 0.68 1.97 -5.89
N ALA A 108 -0.27 1.83 -6.82
CA ALA A 108 -0.01 1.48 -8.21
C ALA A 108 0.61 2.64 -9.02
N ARG A 109 0.50 3.87 -8.53
CA ARG A 109 0.90 5.08 -9.26
C ARG A 109 2.38 5.12 -9.57
N LYS A 110 3.24 4.77 -8.60
CA LYS A 110 4.70 4.76 -8.80
C LYS A 110 5.10 3.83 -9.92
N LEU A 111 4.51 2.66 -9.99
CA LEU A 111 4.78 1.67 -11.02
C LEU A 111 4.34 2.16 -12.39
N ARG A 112 3.15 2.79 -12.50
CA ARG A 112 2.65 3.35 -13.77
C ARG A 112 3.48 4.53 -14.26
N ARG A 113 3.98 5.39 -13.35
CA ARG A 113 4.81 6.53 -13.73
C ARG A 113 6.21 6.16 -14.23
N GLY A 114 6.75 5.05 -13.78
CA GLY A 114 7.98 4.47 -14.30
C GLY A 114 7.86 3.93 -15.73
N GLY A 115 6.69 4.08 -16.37
CA GLY A 115 6.43 3.52 -17.70
C GLY A 115 6.28 1.99 -17.70
N GLN A 116 6.22 1.40 -16.51
CA GLN A 116 6.05 -0.04 -16.35
C GLN A 116 4.59 -0.40 -16.61
N ASP A 117 4.37 -1.24 -17.60
CA ASP A 117 3.09 -1.94 -17.74
C ASP A 117 2.93 -2.89 -16.55
N LEU A 118 1.81 -2.79 -15.84
CA LEU A 118 1.51 -3.65 -14.69
C LEU A 118 1.27 -5.11 -15.16
N LEU A 119 2.32 -5.69 -15.77
CA LEU A 119 2.37 -7.07 -16.28
C LEU A 119 1.30 -7.42 -17.34
N GLY A 120 0.78 -6.41 -18.09
CA GLY A 120 0.02 -6.60 -19.32
C GLY A 120 -1.12 -7.64 -19.24
N GLY A 121 -1.92 -7.66 -18.18
CA GLY A 121 -2.99 -8.64 -17.98
C GLY A 121 -2.57 -9.98 -17.37
N ARG A 122 -1.27 -10.22 -17.10
CA ARG A 122 -0.74 -11.42 -16.44
C ARG A 122 -0.88 -11.37 -14.93
N ALA A 123 -1.08 -10.19 -14.38
CA ALA A 123 -1.38 -9.98 -12.97
C ALA A 123 -2.63 -9.12 -12.81
N VAL A 124 -3.46 -9.46 -11.84
CA VAL A 124 -4.66 -8.69 -11.51
C VAL A 124 -4.39 -7.77 -10.32
N ASN A 125 -5.06 -6.63 -10.26
CA ASN A 125 -4.97 -5.71 -9.14
C ASN A 125 -5.95 -6.08 -8.04
N ARG A 126 -5.48 -6.09 -6.80
CA ARG A 126 -6.29 -6.25 -5.58
C ARG A 126 -5.94 -5.15 -4.60
N ALA A 127 -6.91 -4.73 -3.82
CA ALA A 127 -6.71 -3.76 -2.75
C ALA A 127 -6.99 -4.40 -1.40
N LEU A 128 -6.14 -4.11 -0.41
CA LEU A 128 -6.35 -4.44 0.98
C LEU A 128 -6.67 -3.16 1.74
N HIS A 129 -7.94 -2.99 2.06
CA HIS A 129 -8.43 -1.83 2.81
C HIS A 129 -8.23 -2.01 4.33
N PRO A 130 -8.42 -0.96 5.15
CA PRO A 130 -8.57 -1.09 6.59
C PRO A 130 -9.61 -2.12 6.99
N PHE A 131 -9.68 -2.51 8.26
CA PHE A 131 -10.68 -3.47 8.71
C PHE A 131 -12.10 -3.00 8.40
N THR A 132 -12.90 -3.93 7.91
CA THR A 132 -14.35 -3.74 7.78
C THR A 132 -15.05 -4.10 9.09
N ALA A 133 -16.28 -3.61 9.29
CA ALA A 133 -17.10 -3.99 10.43
C ALA A 133 -17.31 -5.52 10.48
N CYS A 134 -17.44 -6.17 9.32
CA CYS A 134 -17.60 -7.62 9.22
C CYS A 134 -16.35 -8.41 9.60
N GLU A 135 -15.14 -7.86 9.40
CA GLU A 135 -13.90 -8.49 9.85
C GLU A 135 -13.69 -8.32 11.35
N LEU A 136 -14.13 -7.19 11.90
CA LEU A 136 -14.05 -6.91 13.34
C LEU A 136 -15.12 -7.65 14.15
N ASP A 137 -16.25 -7.96 13.54
CA ASP A 137 -17.38 -8.68 14.16
C ASP A 137 -17.73 -8.14 15.56
N ALA A 138 -17.75 -8.96 16.60
CA ALA A 138 -18.04 -8.54 17.98
C ALA A 138 -17.07 -7.45 18.53
N ARG A 139 -15.90 -7.28 17.92
CA ARG A 139 -14.91 -6.23 18.28
C ARG A 139 -15.21 -4.89 17.63
N PHE A 140 -16.16 -4.81 16.69
CA PHE A 140 -16.53 -3.55 16.05
C PHE A 140 -17.21 -2.60 17.04
N ASN A 141 -16.69 -1.40 17.10
CA ASN A 141 -17.29 -0.31 17.88
C ASN A 141 -17.33 0.94 16.99
N LEU A 142 -18.52 1.46 16.76
CA LEU A 142 -18.74 2.60 15.85
C LEU A 142 -18.04 3.87 16.33
N ASP A 143 -18.13 4.21 17.62
CA ASP A 143 -17.53 5.43 18.18
C ASP A 143 -16.01 5.36 18.06
N ARG A 144 -15.43 4.17 18.31
CA ARG A 144 -14.01 3.94 18.12
C ARG A 144 -13.63 4.06 16.64
N ALA A 145 -14.40 3.47 15.73
CA ALA A 145 -14.14 3.54 14.29
C ALA A 145 -14.21 4.98 13.76
N ILE A 146 -15.17 5.79 14.24
CA ILE A 146 -15.28 7.22 13.89
C ILE A 146 -14.09 8.00 14.44
N SER A 147 -13.66 7.71 15.68
CA SER A 147 -12.62 8.50 16.37
C SER A 147 -11.21 8.24 15.85
N MET A 148 -10.89 7.02 15.43
CA MET A 148 -9.50 6.62 15.09
C MET A 148 -9.37 5.80 13.79
N GLY A 149 -10.45 5.57 13.09
CA GLY A 149 -10.45 4.73 11.89
C GLY A 149 -10.31 3.25 12.21
N THR A 150 -10.14 2.45 11.16
CA THR A 150 -10.05 0.98 11.25
C THR A 150 -8.75 0.42 10.66
N ILE A 151 -7.70 1.24 10.56
CA ILE A 151 -6.38 0.77 10.12
C ILE A 151 -5.84 -0.23 11.15
N PRO A 152 -5.50 -1.47 10.77
CA PRO A 152 -5.00 -2.50 11.68
C PRO A 152 -3.91 -2.03 12.63
N LEU A 153 -2.89 -1.34 12.10
CA LEU A 153 -1.79 -0.78 12.89
C LEU A 153 -2.27 0.10 14.05
N ILE A 154 -3.32 0.89 13.84
CA ILE A 154 -3.90 1.80 14.82
C ILE A 154 -4.88 1.03 15.71
N TRP A 155 -5.75 0.22 15.09
CA TRP A 155 -6.80 -0.52 15.81
C TRP A 155 -6.27 -1.46 16.87
N THR A 156 -5.12 -2.10 16.62
CA THR A 156 -4.51 -3.09 17.53
C THR A 156 -3.45 -2.49 18.45
N ALA A 157 -3.18 -1.18 18.36
CA ALA A 157 -2.18 -0.52 19.19
C ALA A 157 -2.64 -0.40 20.65
N SER A 158 -1.68 -0.45 21.57
CA SER A 158 -1.90 -0.19 23.00
C SER A 158 -2.28 1.28 23.27
N ASP A 159 -1.69 2.22 22.53
CA ASP A 159 -2.07 3.63 22.48
C ASP A 159 -2.44 4.03 21.04
N PRO A 160 -3.72 3.83 20.65
CA PRO A 160 -4.16 4.09 19.29
C PRO A 160 -4.11 5.57 18.89
N ILE A 161 -4.30 6.49 19.84
CA ILE A 161 -4.32 7.93 19.59
C ILE A 161 -2.93 8.42 19.23
N ASP A 162 -1.91 7.99 19.95
CA ASP A 162 -0.52 8.38 19.68
C ASP A 162 -0.03 7.79 18.36
N VAL A 163 -0.38 6.52 18.09
CA VAL A 163 -0.09 5.88 16.79
C VAL A 163 -0.81 6.58 15.64
N LEU A 164 -2.08 7.00 15.81
CA LEU A 164 -2.82 7.75 14.79
C LEU A 164 -2.16 9.10 14.51
N ARG A 165 -1.76 9.84 15.54
CA ARG A 165 -1.06 11.13 15.38
C ARG A 165 0.25 10.96 14.62
N SER A 166 1.04 9.96 15.00
CA SER A 166 2.30 9.63 14.33
C SER A 166 2.05 9.20 12.88
N TYR A 167 1.03 8.39 12.63
CA TYR A 167 0.63 7.96 11.30
C TYR A 167 0.27 9.14 10.40
N ALA A 168 -0.58 10.04 10.87
CA ALA A 168 -0.99 11.23 10.12
C ALA A 168 0.19 12.18 9.85
N ALA A 169 1.06 12.40 10.85
CA ALA A 169 2.18 13.34 10.73
C ALA A 169 3.32 12.83 9.85
N LEU A 170 3.67 11.55 9.96
CA LEU A 170 4.85 10.97 9.33
C LEU A 170 4.50 10.25 8.03
N TYR A 171 3.52 9.33 8.09
CA TYR A 171 3.21 8.49 6.95
C TYR A 171 2.70 9.28 5.74
N VAL A 172 1.69 10.10 5.96
CA VAL A 172 1.11 10.90 4.85
C VAL A 172 2.17 11.83 4.26
N ARG A 173 3.02 12.40 5.12
CA ARG A 173 4.11 13.28 4.70
C ARG A 173 5.21 12.54 3.94
N GLU A 174 5.61 11.35 4.38
CA GLU A 174 6.64 10.54 3.72
C GLU A 174 6.14 10.00 2.37
N GLU A 175 4.93 9.46 2.31
CA GLU A 175 4.36 8.94 1.07
C GLU A 175 4.23 10.04 0.02
N VAL A 176 3.76 11.21 0.42
CA VAL A 176 3.62 12.36 -0.47
C VAL A 176 4.98 12.89 -0.94
N ASN A 177 5.99 12.91 -0.07
CA ASN A 177 7.35 13.30 -0.45
C ASN A 177 8.00 12.26 -1.39
N GLN A 178 7.81 10.97 -1.11
CA GLN A 178 8.35 9.89 -1.93
C GLN A 178 7.70 9.83 -3.31
N GLU A 179 6.43 10.25 -3.43
CA GLU A 179 5.76 10.38 -4.72
C GLU A 179 6.36 11.51 -5.58
N GLY A 180 7.24 12.35 -5.03
CA GLY A 180 7.89 13.46 -5.76
C GLY A 180 6.91 14.51 -6.27
N LEU A 181 5.66 14.50 -5.79
CA LEU A 181 4.53 15.24 -6.32
C LEU A 181 4.31 16.57 -5.63
N VAL A 182 4.78 16.72 -4.41
CA VAL A 182 4.51 17.86 -3.58
C VAL A 182 5.81 18.59 -3.27
N ARG A 183 6.08 19.61 -4.07
CA ARG A 183 7.13 20.60 -3.74
C ARG A 183 6.75 21.45 -2.51
N ASN A 184 5.46 21.54 -2.18
CA ASN A 184 4.92 22.33 -1.09
C ASN A 184 4.24 21.44 -0.04
N VAL A 185 5.06 20.83 0.83
CA VAL A 185 4.57 19.98 1.95
C VAL A 185 3.64 20.74 2.90
N GLY A 186 3.90 22.03 3.15
CA GLY A 186 3.04 22.86 3.97
C GLY A 186 1.65 23.09 3.34
N GLY A 187 1.60 23.28 2.04
CA GLY A 187 0.34 23.35 1.29
C GLY A 187 -0.47 22.06 1.35
N PHE A 188 0.22 20.91 1.26
CA PHE A 188 -0.43 19.61 1.38
C PHE A 188 -0.97 19.35 2.79
N SER A 189 -0.25 19.74 3.83
CA SER A 189 -0.74 19.59 5.21
C SER A 189 -2.00 20.42 5.46
N ARG A 190 -2.04 21.67 4.99
CA ARG A 190 -3.26 22.52 5.07
C ARG A 190 -4.41 21.94 4.23
N PHE A 191 -4.09 21.38 3.06
CA PHE A 191 -5.09 20.69 2.24
C PHE A 191 -5.72 19.51 2.98
N LEU A 192 -4.91 18.65 3.64
CA LEU A 192 -5.43 17.53 4.42
C LEU A 192 -6.37 17.97 5.53
N GLU A 193 -6.04 19.06 6.24
CA GLU A 193 -6.91 19.62 7.24
C GLU A 193 -8.23 20.14 6.62
N ALA A 194 -8.14 20.94 5.56
CA ALA A 194 -9.32 21.48 4.89
C ALA A 194 -10.22 20.39 4.29
N VAL A 195 -9.63 19.36 3.64
CA VAL A 195 -10.43 18.28 3.03
C VAL A 195 -11.07 17.37 4.05
N SER A 196 -10.51 17.23 5.25
CA SER A 196 -11.08 16.41 6.32
C SER A 196 -12.47 16.85 6.75
N PHE A 197 -12.78 18.16 6.67
CA PHE A 197 -14.10 18.70 6.93
C PHE A 197 -15.16 18.33 5.87
N SER A 198 -14.74 17.79 4.73
CA SER A 198 -15.64 17.29 3.68
C SER A 198 -15.89 15.78 3.78
N HIS A 199 -15.48 15.14 4.88
CA HIS A 199 -15.67 13.70 5.06
C HIS A 199 -17.17 13.33 5.09
N GLY A 200 -17.59 12.41 4.21
CA GLY A 200 -18.99 12.02 4.07
C GLY A 200 -19.92 13.10 3.47
N ALA A 201 -19.36 14.19 2.94
CA ALA A 201 -20.09 15.29 2.34
C ALA A 201 -19.65 15.54 0.90
N GLN A 202 -20.40 16.38 0.17
CA GLN A 202 -20.02 16.78 -1.17
C GLN A 202 -18.78 17.68 -1.15
N LEU A 203 -17.71 17.25 -1.81
CA LEU A 203 -16.46 17.99 -1.86
C LEU A 203 -16.57 19.24 -2.74
N ASN A 204 -16.32 20.42 -2.15
CA ASN A 204 -16.17 21.66 -2.89
C ASN A 204 -14.69 22.03 -3.07
N VAL A 205 -14.12 21.66 -4.21
CA VAL A 205 -12.70 21.89 -4.53
C VAL A 205 -12.29 23.36 -4.41
N SER A 206 -13.19 24.31 -4.76
CA SER A 206 -12.88 25.74 -4.67
C SER A 206 -12.85 26.25 -3.23
N SER A 207 -13.66 25.68 -2.33
CA SER A 207 -13.63 25.97 -0.89
C SER A 207 -12.34 25.46 -0.27
N VAL A 208 -12.01 24.20 -0.53
CA VAL A 208 -10.78 23.57 -0.05
C VAL A 208 -9.54 24.33 -0.53
N ALA A 209 -9.53 24.78 -1.79
CA ALA A 209 -8.41 25.57 -2.36
C ALA A 209 -8.20 26.89 -1.59
N ARG A 210 -9.29 27.58 -1.28
CA ARG A 210 -9.26 28.83 -0.51
C ARG A 210 -8.80 28.62 0.93
N GLU A 211 -9.34 27.60 1.60
CA GLU A 211 -9.01 27.28 2.99
C GLU A 211 -7.57 26.80 3.16
N SER A 212 -7.07 25.99 2.23
CA SER A 212 -5.69 25.49 2.23
C SER A 212 -4.66 26.47 1.68
N ALA A 213 -5.11 27.62 1.15
CA ALA A 213 -4.27 28.62 0.48
C ALA A 213 -3.38 28.00 -0.63
N VAL A 214 -3.98 27.13 -1.46
CA VAL A 214 -3.32 26.56 -2.66
C VAL A 214 -4.25 26.72 -3.87
N GLU A 215 -3.67 26.66 -5.05
CA GLU A 215 -4.43 26.76 -6.30
C GLU A 215 -5.42 25.58 -6.46
N ARG A 216 -6.57 25.82 -7.05
CA ARG A 216 -7.58 24.80 -7.34
C ARG A 216 -7.02 23.60 -8.09
N LYS A 217 -6.12 23.84 -9.07
CA LYS A 217 -5.45 22.77 -9.83
C LYS A 217 -4.58 21.88 -8.95
N THR A 218 -3.89 22.49 -7.98
CA THR A 218 -3.08 21.78 -6.98
C THR A 218 -3.95 20.93 -6.06
N VAL A 219 -5.13 21.41 -5.64
CA VAL A 219 -6.08 20.61 -4.85
C VAL A 219 -6.54 19.38 -5.62
N VAL A 220 -6.86 19.50 -6.91
CA VAL A 220 -7.22 18.35 -7.75
C VAL A 220 -6.08 17.32 -7.77
N SER A 221 -4.83 17.75 -7.97
CA SER A 221 -3.68 16.85 -7.94
C SER A 221 -3.48 16.20 -6.57
N PHE A 222 -3.75 16.90 -5.49
CA PHE A 222 -3.68 16.35 -4.13
C PHE A 222 -4.77 15.30 -3.87
N ILE A 223 -5.98 15.52 -4.38
CA ILE A 223 -7.07 14.51 -4.32
C ILE A 223 -6.67 13.25 -5.09
N GLU A 224 -6.11 13.40 -6.29
CA GLU A 224 -5.59 12.26 -7.06
C GLU A 224 -4.54 11.46 -6.28
N ILE A 225 -3.66 12.14 -5.53
CA ILE A 225 -2.67 11.47 -4.66
C ILE A 225 -3.40 10.66 -3.57
N LEU A 226 -4.41 11.22 -2.90
CA LEU A 226 -5.15 10.48 -1.88
C LEU A 226 -5.88 9.25 -2.45
N HIS A 227 -6.43 9.35 -3.66
CA HIS A 227 -7.04 8.21 -4.36
C HIS A 227 -6.00 7.14 -4.67
N ASP A 228 -4.83 7.53 -5.21
CA ASP A 228 -3.77 6.59 -5.55
C ASP A 228 -3.18 5.88 -4.33
N LEU A 229 -3.13 6.56 -3.19
CA LEU A 229 -2.72 6.00 -1.90
C LEU A 229 -3.84 5.21 -1.21
N LEU A 230 -5.01 5.08 -1.82
CA LEU A 230 -6.20 4.44 -1.27
C LEU A 230 -6.66 5.03 0.07
N LEU A 231 -6.39 6.32 0.29
CA LEU A 231 -6.83 7.09 1.47
C LEU A 231 -8.19 7.77 1.25
N SER A 232 -8.63 7.88 0.00
CA SER A 232 -9.96 8.39 -0.38
C SER A 232 -10.52 7.62 -1.56
N PHE A 233 -11.83 7.69 -1.76
CA PHE A 233 -12.58 7.03 -2.84
C PHE A 233 -13.76 7.90 -3.28
#